data_a63a810e16aa4c9a2c49b2489c59e62d
#
_entry.id   a63a810e16aa4c9a2c49b2489c59e62d
#
_cell.length_a   1.000
_cell.length_b   1.000
_cell.length_c   1.000
_cell.angle_alpha   90.00
_cell.angle_beta   90.00
_cell.angle_gamma   90.00
#
_symmetry.space_group_name_H-M   'P 1'
#
loop_
_entity.id
_entity.type
_entity.pdbx_description
1 polymer ?
#
loop_
_entity_poly.entity_id
_entity_poly.type
_entity_poly.pdbx_seq_one_letter_code
_entity_poly.pdbx_strand_id
1 'polypeptide(L)'
;MALQQRNIAASTENMRVKADHVKLGGLPRPALRPLINCNVSAKPITRLAVKAKSVVPTETVKTIKKTAVAEKTSTVVKTCSVVKTSKVISKPSAVVKTTDAKRTVVEPRKLLRKVEPKVVKVNEVKVLPVESYSSQLNDVEDIDKDDGLSPLLAPPYANDIYAYLRDLERKYAVRPAYLTGQSINGSMRTMLLNWIVEVHDEFKMIQESLHLTVGILDRFLQDYRKIDRTKLQLVGATCLFIAGKYEELFGPDVCDLVYTTQGACTKDEIFEMECIILSTLDFSLGKPLPLHFLRRYTKAAKAEAIHHNMAKYLVELGLLDYSLCHHPPSLMAAASLYLSLWLFSGEKSLSEKLWTDTLVHYSTYRFSEITHLVKNLAALIIKAETSKYKALRSKFSSSKYLKVSLNEVLKSHQLKKLALW
;
A
#
# COMPACT_ATOMS: atom_id res chain seq x y z
N MET A 1 5.44 -36.44 0.04
CA MET A 1 4.83 -36.26 -1.31
C MET A 1 3.30 -36.16 -1.28
N ALA A 2 2.54 -37.02 -0.59
CA ALA A 2 1.06 -36.96 -0.58
C ALA A 2 0.47 -35.67 0.08
N LEU A 3 1.13 -35.09 1.08
CA LEU A 3 0.69 -33.85 1.74
C LEU A 3 0.95 -32.58 0.89
N GLN A 4 2.01 -32.57 0.09
CA GLN A 4 2.29 -31.48 -0.85
C GLN A 4 1.30 -31.45 -2.03
N GLN A 5 0.90 -32.62 -2.52
CA GLN A 5 -0.11 -32.70 -3.59
C GLN A 5 -1.51 -32.27 -3.11
N ARG A 6 -1.87 -32.51 -1.85
CA ARG A 6 -3.14 -32.00 -1.26
C ARG A 6 -3.14 -30.49 -1.10
N ASN A 7 -2.03 -29.89 -0.75
CA ASN A 7 -1.94 -28.43 -0.61
C ASN A 7 -1.96 -27.70 -1.98
N ILE A 8 -1.43 -28.31 -3.02
CA ILE A 8 -1.51 -27.78 -4.40
C ILE A 8 -2.93 -27.90 -4.94
N ALA A 9 -3.62 -29.02 -4.68
CA ALA A 9 -5.01 -29.21 -5.07
C ALA A 9 -5.97 -28.24 -4.36
N ALA A 10 -5.79 -28.02 -3.06
CA ALA A 10 -6.57 -27.03 -2.29
C ALA A 10 -6.31 -25.59 -2.73
N SER A 11 -5.08 -25.28 -3.16
CA SER A 11 -4.73 -23.97 -3.73
C SER A 11 -5.37 -23.73 -5.09
N THR A 12 -5.43 -24.77 -5.95
CA THR A 12 -6.07 -24.69 -7.28
C THR A 12 -7.59 -24.65 -7.19
N GLU A 13 -8.19 -25.28 -6.21
CA GLU A 13 -9.63 -25.24 -5.98
C GLU A 13 -10.08 -23.88 -5.43
N ASN A 14 -9.29 -23.27 -4.54
CA ASN A 14 -9.49 -21.88 -4.12
C ASN A 14 -9.26 -20.86 -5.24
N MET A 15 -8.43 -21.16 -6.24
CA MET A 15 -8.29 -20.29 -7.43
C MET A 15 -9.47 -20.45 -8.40
N ARG A 16 -10.07 -21.64 -8.54
CA ARG A 16 -11.28 -21.84 -9.36
C ARG A 16 -12.54 -21.21 -8.75
N VAL A 17 -12.68 -21.24 -7.42
CA VAL A 17 -13.81 -20.59 -6.72
C VAL A 17 -13.75 -19.05 -6.81
N LYS A 18 -12.55 -18.46 -7.07
CA LYS A 18 -12.43 -17.00 -7.31
C LYS A 18 -12.79 -16.55 -8.73
N ALA A 19 -12.84 -17.47 -9.71
CA ALA A 19 -13.17 -17.15 -11.09
C ALA A 19 -14.68 -17.14 -11.41
N ASP A 20 -15.49 -17.79 -10.54
CA ASP A 20 -16.93 -17.84 -10.69
C ASP A 20 -17.61 -16.83 -9.78
N HIS A 21 -18.10 -15.75 -10.37
CA HIS A 21 -19.12 -14.83 -9.88
C HIS A 21 -18.80 -13.86 -8.77
N VAL A 22 -18.36 -12.68 -9.16
CA VAL A 22 -18.92 -11.46 -8.58
C VAL A 22 -20.08 -10.99 -9.46
N LYS A 23 -21.23 -11.65 -9.38
CA LYS A 23 -22.51 -11.01 -9.69
C LYS A 23 -22.88 -10.15 -8.49
N LEU A 24 -22.58 -8.85 -8.61
CA LEU A 24 -22.98 -7.83 -7.66
C LEU A 24 -24.51 -7.77 -7.59
N GLY A 25 -25.09 -8.47 -6.60
CA GLY A 25 -26.49 -8.29 -6.18
C GLY A 25 -26.64 -6.90 -5.56
N GLY A 26 -27.46 -6.08 -6.17
CA GLY A 26 -27.62 -4.68 -5.86
C GLY A 26 -28.03 -4.38 -4.41
N LEU A 27 -27.18 -3.62 -3.74
CA LEU A 27 -27.55 -2.70 -2.68
C LEU A 27 -26.97 -1.34 -3.03
N PRO A 28 -27.75 -0.24 -3.00
CA PRO A 28 -27.25 1.08 -3.32
C PRO A 28 -26.26 1.52 -2.25
N ARG A 29 -25.00 1.74 -2.64
CA ARG A 29 -23.94 2.23 -1.77
C ARG A 29 -23.87 3.74 -1.83
N PRO A 30 -23.58 4.41 -0.70
CA PRO A 30 -23.41 5.85 -0.71
C PRO A 30 -22.08 6.18 -1.44
N ALA A 31 -22.17 6.68 -2.67
CA ALA A 31 -21.04 7.38 -3.29
C ALA A 31 -20.71 8.64 -2.48
N LEU A 32 -19.45 9.03 -2.52
CA LEU A 32 -19.10 10.40 -2.18
C LEU A 32 -19.94 11.33 -3.08
N ARG A 33 -20.87 12.07 -2.47
CA ARG A 33 -21.47 13.22 -3.19
C ARG A 33 -20.32 14.07 -3.70
N PRO A 34 -20.42 14.65 -4.90
CA PRO A 34 -19.39 15.54 -5.41
C PRO A 34 -19.01 16.53 -4.31
N LEU A 35 -17.72 16.70 -4.05
CA LEU A 35 -17.15 17.52 -2.97
C LEU A 35 -17.54 19.02 -3.03
N ILE A 36 -18.48 19.37 -3.90
CA ILE A 36 -18.87 20.74 -4.25
C ILE A 36 -19.80 21.39 -3.23
N ASN A 37 -20.52 20.64 -2.35
CA ASN A 37 -21.52 21.19 -1.44
C ASN A 37 -21.36 20.77 0.01
N CYS A 38 -20.34 21.28 0.70
CA CYS A 38 -20.19 21.13 2.15
C CYS A 38 -20.67 22.34 2.96
N ASN A 39 -21.70 23.06 2.50
CA ASN A 39 -22.33 24.12 3.28
C ASN A 39 -23.85 24.02 3.23
N VAL A 40 -24.43 22.91 3.72
CA VAL A 40 -25.85 22.88 4.05
C VAL A 40 -26.03 22.04 5.33
N SER A 41 -26.59 22.66 6.34
CA SER A 41 -26.97 22.07 7.62
C SER A 41 -27.87 20.83 7.41
N ALA A 42 -27.36 19.66 7.77
CA ALA A 42 -28.13 18.41 7.70
C ALA A 42 -29.15 18.35 8.84
N LYS A 43 -30.42 18.40 8.51
CA LYS A 43 -31.50 17.91 9.38
C LYS A 43 -31.52 16.38 9.36
N PRO A 44 -31.77 15.69 10.47
CA PRO A 44 -31.79 14.24 10.51
C PRO A 44 -32.99 13.68 9.75
N ILE A 45 -32.74 12.77 8.80
CA ILE A 45 -33.82 12.02 8.11
C ILE A 45 -34.20 10.82 8.97
N THR A 46 -35.40 10.85 9.51
CA THR A 46 -36.06 9.77 10.22
C THR A 46 -36.31 8.58 9.30
N ARG A 47 -36.00 7.38 9.80
CA ARG A 47 -36.33 6.09 9.19
C ARG A 47 -37.82 5.97 8.96
N LEU A 48 -38.26 5.94 7.73
CA LEU A 48 -39.60 5.47 7.36
C LEU A 48 -39.56 3.97 7.07
N ALA A 49 -40.26 3.20 7.89
CA ALA A 49 -40.48 1.78 7.69
C ALA A 49 -41.46 1.58 6.53
N VAL A 50 -41.03 0.96 5.44
CA VAL A 50 -41.91 0.52 4.35
C VAL A 50 -42.33 -0.91 4.63
N LYS A 51 -43.63 -1.08 4.95
CA LYS A 51 -44.31 -2.38 5.03
C LYS A 51 -44.43 -2.99 3.63
N ALA A 52 -43.91 -4.17 3.46
CA ALA A 52 -44.15 -4.99 2.27
C ALA A 52 -45.59 -5.47 2.25
N LYS A 53 -46.37 -5.12 1.20
CA LYS A 53 -47.59 -5.79 0.80
C LYS A 53 -47.30 -6.71 -0.38
N SER A 54 -47.49 -7.98 -0.15
CA SER A 54 -47.53 -9.04 -1.15
C SER A 54 -48.82 -8.89 -1.99
N VAL A 55 -48.64 -8.82 -3.31
CA VAL A 55 -49.73 -9.08 -4.28
C VAL A 55 -49.18 -9.94 -5.38
N VAL A 56 -49.68 -11.16 -5.46
CA VAL A 56 -49.53 -12.10 -6.58
C VAL A 56 -50.68 -11.82 -7.56
N PRO A 57 -50.46 -11.86 -8.85
CA PRO A 57 -51.44 -12.37 -9.79
C PRO A 57 -50.87 -13.52 -10.65
N THR A 58 -51.64 -14.60 -10.62
CA THR A 58 -51.63 -15.79 -11.46
C THR A 58 -52.17 -15.48 -12.85
N GLU A 59 -51.83 -16.40 -13.82
CA GLU A 59 -52.37 -16.60 -15.17
C GLU A 59 -51.59 -15.91 -16.29
N THR A 60 -51.26 -16.53 -17.41
CA THR A 60 -51.83 -17.65 -18.15
C THR A 60 -50.81 -18.23 -19.15
N VAL A 61 -50.77 -19.57 -19.20
CA VAL A 61 -50.04 -20.34 -20.20
C VAL A 61 -50.75 -20.24 -21.56
N LYS A 62 -50.05 -19.89 -22.64
CA LYS A 62 -50.46 -20.23 -24.00
C LYS A 62 -49.30 -20.78 -24.80
N THR A 63 -49.39 -22.04 -25.05
CA THR A 63 -48.67 -22.91 -25.97
C THR A 63 -48.92 -22.44 -27.41
N ILE A 64 -47.91 -22.22 -28.22
CA ILE A 64 -47.99 -22.27 -29.67
C ILE A 64 -46.82 -23.10 -30.23
N LYS A 65 -47.21 -23.96 -31.14
CA LYS A 65 -46.52 -25.10 -31.74
C LYS A 65 -45.39 -24.69 -32.69
N LYS A 66 -44.46 -25.64 -32.83
CA LYS A 66 -43.44 -25.76 -33.86
C LYS A 66 -43.96 -25.61 -35.26
N THR A 67 -43.18 -24.94 -36.14
CA THR A 67 -43.05 -25.30 -37.54
C THR A 67 -41.60 -25.11 -37.97
N ALA A 68 -41.01 -26.18 -38.44
CA ALA A 68 -39.67 -26.22 -39.03
C ALA A 68 -39.80 -25.89 -40.54
N VAL A 69 -38.91 -25.09 -41.06
CA VAL A 69 -38.54 -25.09 -42.49
C VAL A 69 -37.04 -24.93 -42.57
N ALA A 70 -36.44 -25.89 -43.24
CA ALA A 70 -35.04 -25.92 -43.64
C ALA A 70 -34.90 -25.22 -45.00
N GLU A 71 -33.78 -24.56 -45.25
CA GLU A 71 -32.98 -24.65 -46.47
C GLU A 71 -31.89 -23.57 -46.54
N LYS A 72 -30.70 -24.05 -46.63
CA LYS A 72 -29.60 -24.05 -47.63
C LYS A 72 -28.70 -22.80 -47.68
N THR A 73 -27.47 -23.15 -47.31
CA THR A 73 -26.16 -22.90 -47.97
C THR A 73 -25.85 -21.55 -48.59
N SER A 74 -24.76 -20.92 -48.09
CA SER A 74 -23.52 -20.86 -48.88
C SER A 74 -22.34 -20.28 -48.08
N THR A 75 -21.28 -21.01 -48.16
CA THR A 75 -19.91 -20.77 -47.70
C THR A 75 -19.25 -19.63 -48.51
N VAL A 76 -18.62 -18.67 -47.84
CA VAL A 76 -17.50 -17.95 -48.43
C VAL A 76 -16.41 -17.78 -47.39
N VAL A 77 -15.44 -18.67 -47.49
CA VAL A 77 -14.12 -18.56 -46.87
C VAL A 77 -13.31 -17.60 -47.73
N LYS A 78 -12.78 -16.52 -47.16
CA LYS A 78 -11.68 -15.77 -47.77
C LYS A 78 -10.48 -15.83 -46.86
N THR A 79 -9.61 -16.78 -47.19
CA THR A 79 -8.19 -16.83 -46.82
C THR A 79 -7.47 -15.63 -47.46
N CYS A 80 -6.74 -14.92 -46.67
CA CYS A 80 -5.78 -13.94 -47.16
C CYS A 80 -4.35 -14.47 -46.92
N SER A 81 -3.74 -14.78 -48.05
CA SER A 81 -2.40 -15.39 -48.19
C SER A 81 -1.29 -14.35 -48.05
N VAL A 82 -0.23 -14.83 -47.40
CA VAL A 82 1.10 -14.23 -47.30
C VAL A 82 1.72 -14.02 -48.71
N VAL A 83 2.21 -12.83 -49.00
CA VAL A 83 3.12 -12.60 -50.12
C VAL A 83 4.46 -12.07 -49.60
N LYS A 84 5.45 -12.93 -49.68
CA LYS A 84 6.86 -12.56 -49.70
C LYS A 84 7.25 -12.11 -51.08
N THR A 85 7.87 -10.94 -51.23
CA THR A 85 8.74 -10.65 -52.38
C THR A 85 9.94 -9.85 -51.96
N SER A 86 11.07 -10.49 -52.07
CA SER A 86 12.40 -9.93 -52.17
C SER A 86 12.67 -9.45 -53.60
N LYS A 87 13.20 -8.24 -53.80
CA LYS A 87 14.12 -7.97 -54.93
C LYS A 87 15.02 -6.74 -54.66
N VAL A 88 16.24 -6.97 -54.94
CA VAL A 88 17.50 -6.22 -54.94
C VAL A 88 17.60 -5.32 -56.22
N ILE A 89 18.57 -4.36 -56.18
CA ILE A 89 19.17 -3.58 -57.29
C ILE A 89 18.62 -2.14 -57.33
N SER A 90 19.42 -1.05 -57.35
CA SER A 90 20.79 -0.69 -57.68
C SER A 90 21.06 0.79 -57.35
N LYS A 91 22.31 1.16 -57.13
CA LYS A 91 22.81 2.54 -57.07
C LYS A 91 22.79 3.21 -58.46
N PRO A 92 22.84 4.56 -58.58
CA PRO A 92 24.14 5.18 -58.75
C PRO A 92 24.39 6.54 -58.05
N SER A 93 25.62 6.76 -57.86
CA SER A 93 26.49 7.87 -57.54
C SER A 93 26.09 9.31 -57.89
N ALA A 94 26.39 10.24 -56.94
CA ALA A 94 26.87 11.58 -57.29
C ALA A 94 27.86 12.06 -56.22
N VAL A 95 29.01 12.45 -56.69
CA VAL A 95 30.20 12.97 -56.02
C VAL A 95 29.98 14.42 -55.59
N VAL A 96 30.24 14.77 -54.32
CA VAL A 96 30.60 16.14 -53.94
C VAL A 96 31.74 16.08 -52.91
N LYS A 97 32.67 16.96 -53.12
CA LYS A 97 34.04 17.04 -52.65
C LYS A 97 34.22 17.31 -51.15
N THR A 98 35.25 16.69 -50.66
CA THR A 98 36.04 16.88 -49.43
C THR A 98 36.32 18.32 -49.01
N THR A 99 36.17 18.60 -47.70
CA THR A 99 37.07 19.51 -47.00
C THR A 99 37.55 18.85 -45.71
N ASP A 100 38.85 18.84 -45.55
CA ASP A 100 39.63 18.23 -44.48
C ASP A 100 39.31 18.87 -43.11
N ALA A 101 38.95 18.05 -42.13
CA ALA A 101 39.07 18.39 -40.72
C ALA A 101 39.86 17.27 -40.02
N LYS A 102 41.05 17.63 -39.53
CA LYS A 102 42.01 16.79 -38.87
C LYS A 102 41.40 15.99 -37.71
N ARG A 103 41.46 14.69 -37.86
CA ARG A 103 41.13 13.72 -36.82
C ARG A 103 42.36 13.51 -35.94
N THR A 104 42.35 14.11 -34.73
CA THR A 104 43.37 13.84 -33.71
C THR A 104 43.12 12.46 -33.12
N VAL A 105 43.98 11.53 -33.41
CA VAL A 105 44.03 10.20 -32.81
C VAL A 105 44.60 10.34 -31.41
N VAL A 106 43.75 10.05 -30.38
CA VAL A 106 44.20 9.96 -28.99
C VAL A 106 44.62 8.53 -28.74
N GLU A 107 45.93 8.32 -28.56
CA GLU A 107 46.51 7.04 -28.16
C GLU A 107 46.02 6.60 -26.76
N PRO A 108 45.84 5.29 -26.49
CA PRO A 108 45.46 4.79 -25.20
C PRO A 108 46.60 4.92 -24.19
N ARG A 109 46.32 5.63 -23.08
CA ARG A 109 47.24 5.76 -21.96
C ARG A 109 47.57 4.39 -21.35
N LYS A 110 48.85 4.09 -21.28
CA LYS A 110 49.48 2.94 -20.63
C LYS A 110 49.08 2.90 -19.14
N LEU A 111 48.59 1.75 -18.75
CA LEU A 111 48.26 1.35 -17.37
C LEU A 111 49.51 1.13 -16.51
N LEU A 112 49.41 1.60 -15.26
CA LEU A 112 49.98 1.03 -14.05
C LEU A 112 51.52 0.97 -13.92
N ARG A 113 52.04 1.99 -13.26
CA ARG A 113 53.24 1.83 -12.45
C ARG A 113 52.88 1.08 -11.17
N LYS A 114 53.42 -0.12 -10.96
CA LYS A 114 53.50 -0.79 -9.67
C LYS A 114 54.24 0.10 -8.70
N VAL A 115 53.55 0.55 -7.65
CA VAL A 115 54.13 1.17 -6.47
C VAL A 115 54.39 0.06 -5.45
N GLU A 116 55.66 -0.23 -5.20
CA GLU A 116 56.04 -1.13 -4.10
C GLU A 116 55.76 -0.44 -2.76
N PRO A 117 55.20 -1.16 -1.76
CA PRO A 117 54.94 -0.56 -0.47
C PRO A 117 56.24 -0.34 0.30
N LYS A 118 56.62 0.92 0.53
CA LYS A 118 57.62 1.26 1.54
C LYS A 118 57.08 0.88 2.91
N VAL A 119 57.73 -0.10 3.54
CA VAL A 119 57.51 -0.46 4.92
C VAL A 119 57.96 0.70 5.81
N VAL A 120 57.00 1.47 6.31
CA VAL A 120 57.21 2.44 7.37
C VAL A 120 57.12 1.68 8.69
N LYS A 121 58.23 1.59 9.43
CA LYS A 121 58.23 1.08 10.82
C LYS A 121 57.38 2.02 11.65
N VAL A 122 56.15 1.56 11.98
CA VAL A 122 55.28 2.26 12.93
C VAL A 122 55.74 1.85 14.32
N ASN A 123 56.18 2.83 15.13
CA ASN A 123 56.45 2.65 16.55
C ASN A 123 55.19 2.09 17.24
N GLU A 124 55.41 1.10 18.09
CA GLU A 124 54.35 0.51 18.91
C GLU A 124 53.66 1.60 19.75
N VAL A 125 52.52 2.05 19.26
CA VAL A 125 51.55 2.79 20.08
C VAL A 125 50.88 1.75 20.96
N LYS A 126 51.07 1.83 22.28
CA LYS A 126 50.30 1.06 23.26
C LYS A 126 48.82 1.34 23.00
N VAL A 127 48.17 0.41 22.29
CA VAL A 127 46.73 0.39 22.13
C VAL A 127 46.18 0.03 23.54
N LEU A 128 45.60 1.03 24.20
CA LEU A 128 44.71 0.77 25.33
C LEU A 128 43.62 -0.15 24.82
N PRO A 129 43.21 -1.17 25.60
CA PRO A 129 42.13 -2.05 25.19
C PRO A 129 40.90 -1.17 24.99
N VAL A 130 40.52 -0.96 23.72
CA VAL A 130 39.21 -0.44 23.37
C VAL A 130 38.23 -1.52 23.82
N GLU A 131 37.48 -1.24 24.87
CA GLU A 131 36.39 -2.11 25.28
C GLU A 131 35.53 -2.38 24.04
N SER A 132 35.55 -3.64 23.63
CA SER A 132 34.83 -4.07 22.43
C SER A 132 33.35 -3.75 22.63
N TYR A 133 32.77 -2.97 21.72
CA TYR A 133 31.33 -2.71 21.68
C TYR A 133 30.48 -4.00 21.69
N SER A 134 31.07 -5.16 21.46
CA SER A 134 30.42 -6.47 21.50
C SER A 134 29.97 -6.91 22.90
N SER A 135 30.49 -6.33 23.98
CA SER A 135 30.02 -6.63 25.35
C SER A 135 28.65 -6.02 25.70
N GLN A 136 28.19 -5.02 24.93
CA GLN A 136 26.85 -4.43 25.11
C GLN A 136 25.75 -5.11 24.26
N LEU A 137 26.10 -6.08 23.42
CA LEU A 137 25.17 -6.78 22.51
C LEU A 137 24.65 -8.12 23.08
N ASN A 138 24.98 -8.44 24.35
CA ASN A 138 24.66 -9.77 24.91
C ASN A 138 23.16 -10.04 25.12
N ASP A 139 22.29 -9.04 25.06
CA ASP A 139 20.85 -9.20 25.25
C ASP A 139 20.02 -9.12 23.96
N VAL A 140 20.68 -8.96 22.80
CA VAL A 140 19.97 -8.91 21.49
C VAL A 140 19.80 -10.32 20.96
N GLU A 141 18.55 -10.76 20.85
CA GLU A 141 18.22 -12.05 20.28
C GLU A 141 18.26 -12.00 18.74
N ASP A 142 18.91 -12.98 18.11
CA ASP A 142 18.85 -13.15 16.67
C ASP A 142 17.50 -13.75 16.26
N ILE A 143 16.64 -12.91 15.69
CA ILE A 143 15.29 -13.30 15.28
C ILE A 143 15.26 -14.11 13.97
N ASP A 144 16.35 -14.18 13.23
CA ASP A 144 16.42 -14.87 11.95
C ASP A 144 17.06 -16.26 12.06
N LYS A 145 17.53 -16.63 13.25
CA LYS A 145 18.24 -17.87 13.53
C LYS A 145 17.47 -19.12 13.08
N ASP A 146 16.16 -19.14 13.29
CA ASP A 146 15.31 -20.29 12.98
C ASP A 146 14.77 -20.28 11.54
N ASP A 147 14.99 -19.22 10.78
CA ASP A 147 14.48 -19.05 9.41
C ASP A 147 15.39 -19.67 8.34
N GLY A 148 16.54 -20.22 8.70
CA GLY A 148 17.59 -20.67 7.78
C GLY A 148 17.12 -21.66 6.69
N LEU A 149 16.04 -22.38 6.94
CA LEU A 149 15.45 -23.33 6.00
C LEU A 149 14.40 -22.72 5.06
N SER A 150 14.04 -21.45 5.24
CA SER A 150 13.00 -20.77 4.44
C SER A 150 13.60 -19.78 3.45
N PRO A 151 13.72 -20.13 2.15
CA PRO A 151 14.22 -19.19 1.14
C PRO A 151 13.37 -17.92 1.00
N LEU A 152 12.08 -18.00 1.35
CA LEU A 152 11.14 -16.87 1.27
C LEU A 152 11.43 -15.77 2.30
N LEU A 153 12.06 -16.10 3.42
CA LEU A 153 12.40 -15.15 4.48
C LEU A 153 13.77 -14.50 4.25
N ALA A 154 14.58 -15.09 3.35
CA ALA A 154 15.90 -14.61 2.96
C ALA A 154 16.79 -14.17 4.15
N PRO A 155 16.98 -15.00 5.22
CA PRO A 155 17.63 -14.58 6.45
C PRO A 155 19.02 -13.97 6.27
N PRO A 156 19.90 -14.44 5.37
CA PRO A 156 21.23 -13.84 5.16
C PRO A 156 21.18 -12.39 4.67
N TYR A 157 20.09 -12.00 4.02
CA TYR A 157 19.92 -10.67 3.44
C TYR A 157 18.94 -9.78 4.22
N ALA A 158 18.29 -10.31 5.26
CA ALA A 158 17.22 -9.61 5.96
C ALA A 158 17.68 -8.24 6.49
N ASN A 159 18.83 -8.16 7.12
CA ASN A 159 19.36 -6.91 7.66
C ASN A 159 19.65 -5.89 6.56
N ASP A 160 20.24 -6.30 5.45
CA ASP A 160 20.54 -5.44 4.30
C ASP A 160 19.25 -4.94 3.64
N ILE A 161 18.24 -5.82 3.51
CA ILE A 161 16.92 -5.45 2.99
C ILE A 161 16.30 -4.36 3.85
N TYR A 162 16.28 -4.51 5.20
CA TYR A 162 15.70 -3.51 6.09
C TYR A 162 16.51 -2.22 6.16
N ALA A 163 17.83 -2.28 6.02
CA ALA A 163 18.67 -1.09 5.85
C ALA A 163 18.30 -0.34 4.55
N TYR A 164 18.21 -1.04 3.44
CA TYR A 164 17.76 -0.48 2.16
C TYR A 164 16.35 0.12 2.21
N LEU A 165 15.40 -0.55 2.88
CA LEU A 165 14.04 0.00 3.06
C LEU A 165 14.07 1.31 3.85
N ARG A 166 14.98 1.48 4.83
CA ARG A 166 15.13 2.76 5.54
C ARG A 166 15.70 3.86 4.65
N ASP A 167 16.59 3.53 3.73
CA ASP A 167 17.09 4.49 2.75
C ASP A 167 15.97 4.93 1.79
N LEU A 168 15.15 3.99 1.36
CA LEU A 168 14.00 4.28 0.50
C LEU A 168 12.93 5.12 1.21
N GLU A 169 12.64 4.91 2.50
CA GLU A 169 11.65 5.75 3.19
C GLU A 169 12.10 7.21 3.31
N ARG A 170 13.43 7.46 3.43
CA ARG A 170 14.00 8.81 3.37
C ARG A 170 13.89 9.42 1.98
N LYS A 171 14.18 8.62 0.94
CA LYS A 171 14.08 9.05 -0.47
C LYS A 171 12.64 9.43 -0.85
N TYR A 172 11.65 8.68 -0.37
CA TYR A 172 10.24 8.86 -0.70
C TYR A 172 9.44 9.53 0.43
N ALA A 173 10.11 10.35 1.25
CA ALA A 173 9.48 11.05 2.36
C ALA A 173 8.35 11.98 1.91
N VAL A 174 7.30 12.03 2.72
CA VAL A 174 6.23 13.02 2.58
C VAL A 174 6.56 14.21 3.48
N ARG A 175 6.47 15.43 2.95
CA ARG A 175 6.73 16.66 3.71
C ARG A 175 5.60 16.93 4.71
N PRO A 176 5.90 17.40 5.92
CA PRO A 176 4.85 17.84 6.83
C PRO A 176 4.04 18.98 6.20
N ALA A 177 2.74 18.99 6.45
CA ALA A 177 1.81 20.01 5.99
C ALA A 177 1.85 20.31 4.47
N TYR A 178 2.12 19.32 3.62
CA TYR A 178 2.32 19.47 2.17
C TYR A 178 1.10 20.05 1.42
N LEU A 179 -0.10 19.99 1.98
CA LEU A 179 -1.32 20.58 1.40
C LEU A 179 -1.48 22.07 1.70
N THR A 180 -0.57 22.67 2.48
CA THR A 180 -0.66 24.10 2.79
C THR A 180 -0.60 24.96 1.53
N GLY A 181 -1.55 25.88 1.39
CA GLY A 181 -1.67 26.74 0.21
C GLY A 181 -2.27 26.07 -1.04
N GLN A 182 -2.80 24.85 -0.89
CA GLN A 182 -3.52 24.16 -1.98
C GLN A 182 -5.05 24.31 -1.82
N SER A 183 -5.81 24.03 -2.90
CA SER A 183 -7.28 23.99 -2.85
C SER A 183 -7.82 22.82 -2.04
N ILE A 184 -6.99 21.77 -1.85
CA ILE A 184 -7.27 20.55 -1.08
C ILE A 184 -6.71 20.72 0.33
N ASN A 185 -7.46 20.25 1.33
CA ASN A 185 -7.04 20.27 2.72
C ASN A 185 -7.04 18.87 3.36
N GLY A 186 -6.47 18.74 4.57
CA GLY A 186 -6.37 17.47 5.28
C GLY A 186 -7.72 16.78 5.54
N SER A 187 -8.79 17.53 5.79
CA SER A 187 -10.13 16.97 6.00
C SER A 187 -10.69 16.32 4.71
N MET A 188 -10.44 16.92 3.56
CA MET A 188 -10.81 16.36 2.26
C MET A 188 -10.00 15.10 1.95
N ARG A 189 -8.70 15.10 2.27
CA ARG A 189 -7.86 13.90 2.19
C ARG A 189 -8.40 12.77 3.07
N THR A 190 -8.73 13.04 4.32
CA THR A 190 -9.30 12.03 5.24
C THR A 190 -10.63 11.48 4.71
N MET A 191 -11.49 12.33 4.15
CA MET A 191 -12.76 11.90 3.54
C MET A 191 -12.53 10.97 2.36
N LEU A 192 -11.61 11.34 1.47
CA LEU A 192 -11.21 10.50 0.32
C LEU A 192 -10.68 9.15 0.78
N LEU A 193 -9.76 9.15 1.76
CA LEU A 193 -9.15 7.90 2.26
C LEU A 193 -10.18 7.00 2.95
N ASN A 194 -11.17 7.55 3.67
CA ASN A 194 -12.26 6.73 4.23
C ASN A 194 -13.03 6.00 3.11
N TRP A 195 -13.33 6.71 2.01
CA TRP A 195 -13.97 6.10 0.84
C TRP A 195 -13.07 5.04 0.17
N ILE A 196 -11.78 5.34 0.02
CA ILE A 196 -10.81 4.36 -0.53
C ILE A 196 -10.77 3.08 0.32
N VAL A 197 -10.82 3.18 1.65
CA VAL A 197 -10.88 2.01 2.54
C VAL A 197 -12.13 1.18 2.28
N GLU A 198 -13.29 1.81 2.07
CA GLU A 198 -14.55 1.13 1.75
C GLU A 198 -14.44 0.38 0.42
N VAL A 199 -13.95 1.04 -0.63
CA VAL A 199 -13.74 0.44 -1.95
C VAL A 199 -12.72 -0.69 -1.90
N HIS A 200 -11.58 -0.49 -1.22
CA HIS A 200 -10.55 -1.48 -1.03
C HIS A 200 -11.08 -2.76 -0.31
N ASP A 201 -11.88 -2.58 0.76
CA ASP A 201 -12.47 -3.72 1.48
C ASP A 201 -13.51 -4.46 0.63
N GLU A 202 -14.23 -3.73 -0.21
CA GLU A 202 -15.20 -4.31 -1.14
C GLU A 202 -14.55 -5.20 -2.18
N PHE A 203 -13.49 -4.73 -2.81
CA PHE A 203 -12.71 -5.52 -3.78
C PHE A 203 -11.84 -6.60 -3.12
N LYS A 204 -11.87 -6.72 -1.78
CA LYS A 204 -11.08 -7.70 -1.02
C LYS A 204 -9.58 -7.65 -1.31
N MET A 205 -9.07 -6.46 -1.57
CA MET A 205 -7.66 -6.24 -1.86
C MET A 205 -6.78 -6.52 -0.64
N ILE A 206 -5.49 -6.80 -0.87
CA ILE A 206 -4.52 -7.00 0.20
C ILE A 206 -4.20 -5.66 0.89
N GLN A 207 -3.70 -5.71 2.11
CA GLN A 207 -3.42 -4.48 2.88
C GLN A 207 -2.33 -3.62 2.25
N GLU A 208 -1.36 -4.24 1.60
CA GLU A 208 -0.27 -3.59 0.88
C GLU A 208 -0.81 -2.62 -0.17
N SER A 209 -1.83 -3.00 -0.92
CA SER A 209 -2.48 -2.15 -1.94
C SER A 209 -3.07 -0.88 -1.35
N LEU A 210 -3.67 -0.95 -0.15
CA LEU A 210 -4.17 0.25 0.55
C LEU A 210 -3.03 1.18 0.94
N HIS A 211 -1.99 0.64 1.56
CA HIS A 211 -0.83 1.44 2.00
C HIS A 211 -0.10 2.07 0.83
N LEU A 212 0.05 1.32 -0.28
CA LEU A 212 0.64 1.84 -1.51
C LEU A 212 -0.23 2.95 -2.11
N THR A 213 -1.56 2.76 -2.18
CA THR A 213 -2.50 3.78 -2.64
C THR A 213 -2.32 5.10 -1.90
N VAL A 214 -2.24 5.06 -0.57
CA VAL A 214 -2.02 6.26 0.26
C VAL A 214 -0.64 6.85 -0.01
N GLY A 215 0.38 6.02 -0.15
CA GLY A 215 1.74 6.45 -0.45
C GLY A 215 1.86 7.16 -1.81
N ILE A 216 1.18 6.65 -2.85
CA ILE A 216 1.10 7.28 -4.17
C ILE A 216 0.35 8.60 -4.09
N LEU A 217 -0.83 8.60 -3.43
CA LEU A 217 -1.67 9.79 -3.27
C LEU A 217 -0.92 10.95 -2.60
N ASP A 218 -0.29 10.70 -1.44
CA ASP A 218 0.38 11.74 -0.68
C ASP A 218 1.58 12.32 -1.44
N ARG A 219 2.37 11.47 -2.08
CA ARG A 219 3.51 11.90 -2.90
C ARG A 219 3.07 12.69 -4.13
N PHE A 220 2.01 12.21 -4.80
CA PHE A 220 1.46 12.92 -5.95
C PHE A 220 0.92 14.30 -5.57
N LEU A 221 0.06 14.39 -4.55
CA LEU A 221 -0.50 15.67 -4.11
C LEU A 221 0.55 16.64 -3.55
N GLN A 222 1.66 16.13 -3.04
CA GLN A 222 2.79 16.93 -2.59
C GLN A 222 3.48 17.66 -3.75
N ASP A 223 3.64 16.99 -4.88
CA ASP A 223 4.45 17.46 -6.00
C ASP A 223 3.59 18.09 -7.12
N TYR A 224 2.36 17.61 -7.30
CA TYR A 224 1.41 18.13 -8.29
C TYR A 224 0.33 19.00 -7.63
N ARG A 225 0.58 20.32 -7.53
CA ARG A 225 -0.27 21.28 -6.81
C ARG A 225 -1.49 21.80 -7.59
N LYS A 226 -1.68 21.35 -8.83
CA LYS A 226 -2.72 21.87 -9.72
C LYS A 226 -4.04 21.11 -9.64
N ILE A 227 -4.22 20.21 -8.68
CA ILE A 227 -5.44 19.42 -8.53
C ILE A 227 -6.55 20.28 -7.92
N ASP A 228 -7.68 20.37 -8.63
CA ASP A 228 -8.92 20.92 -8.11
C ASP A 228 -9.62 19.93 -7.17
N ARG A 229 -10.44 20.46 -6.27
CA ARG A 229 -11.28 19.68 -5.35
C ARG A 229 -12.18 18.67 -6.08
N THR A 230 -12.71 19.06 -7.26
CA THR A 230 -13.57 18.22 -8.09
C THR A 230 -12.87 17.00 -8.66
N LYS A 231 -11.55 17.06 -8.85
CA LYS A 231 -10.73 15.96 -9.38
C LYS A 231 -10.14 15.07 -8.29
N LEU A 232 -10.35 15.40 -7.01
CA LEU A 232 -9.71 14.65 -5.92
C LEU A 232 -10.17 13.18 -5.85
N GLN A 233 -11.44 12.89 -6.15
CA GLN A 233 -11.95 11.53 -6.20
C GLN A 233 -11.36 10.74 -7.38
N LEU A 234 -11.22 11.36 -8.55
CA LEU A 234 -10.54 10.79 -9.70
C LEU A 234 -9.09 10.41 -9.35
N VAL A 235 -8.34 11.32 -8.71
CA VAL A 235 -6.97 11.04 -8.24
C VAL A 235 -6.94 9.84 -7.30
N GLY A 236 -7.85 9.77 -6.32
CA GLY A 236 -7.93 8.66 -5.37
C GLY A 236 -8.24 7.31 -6.03
N ALA A 237 -9.24 7.29 -6.93
CA ALA A 237 -9.59 6.10 -7.70
C ALA A 237 -8.41 5.62 -8.57
N THR A 238 -7.73 6.56 -9.22
CA THR A 238 -6.56 6.25 -10.05
C THR A 238 -5.38 5.75 -9.23
N CYS A 239 -5.12 6.32 -8.03
CA CYS A 239 -4.10 5.79 -7.12
C CYS A 239 -4.40 4.35 -6.70
N LEU A 240 -5.67 4.03 -6.42
CA LEU A 240 -6.08 2.66 -6.10
C LEU A 240 -5.91 1.72 -7.30
N PHE A 241 -6.21 2.19 -8.51
CA PHE A 241 -5.99 1.45 -9.75
C PHE A 241 -4.51 1.12 -9.98
N ILE A 242 -3.62 2.11 -9.82
CA ILE A 242 -2.17 1.92 -9.95
C ILE A 242 -1.67 0.93 -8.89
N ALA A 243 -2.08 1.11 -7.63
CA ALA A 243 -1.69 0.22 -6.54
C ALA A 243 -2.20 -1.21 -6.76
N GLY A 244 -3.42 -1.38 -7.26
CA GLY A 244 -3.98 -2.68 -7.63
C GLY A 244 -3.17 -3.37 -8.72
N LYS A 245 -2.76 -2.67 -9.75
CA LYS A 245 -1.89 -3.23 -10.81
C LYS A 245 -0.48 -3.59 -10.30
N TYR A 246 0.00 -2.93 -9.26
CA TYR A 246 1.33 -3.13 -8.72
C TYR A 246 1.41 -4.29 -7.70
N GLU A 247 0.41 -4.41 -6.83
CA GLU A 247 0.45 -5.33 -5.68
C GLU A 247 -0.46 -6.55 -5.84
N GLU A 248 -1.56 -6.43 -6.60
CA GLU A 248 -2.55 -7.51 -6.71
C GLU A 248 -2.25 -8.44 -7.90
N LEU A 249 -2.52 -9.71 -7.73
CA LEU A 249 -2.51 -10.65 -8.85
C LEU A 249 -3.65 -10.35 -9.84
N PHE A 250 -4.82 -9.98 -9.30
CA PHE A 250 -6.00 -9.54 -10.04
C PHE A 250 -6.55 -8.28 -9.38
N GLY A 251 -6.11 -7.12 -9.87
CA GLY A 251 -6.62 -5.83 -9.39
C GLY A 251 -8.03 -5.51 -9.93
N PRO A 252 -8.68 -4.46 -9.39
CA PRO A 252 -9.99 -4.02 -9.91
C PRO A 252 -9.87 -3.55 -11.35
N ASP A 253 -10.90 -3.85 -12.18
CA ASP A 253 -11.00 -3.29 -13.53
C ASP A 253 -11.32 -1.79 -13.47
N VAL A 254 -10.91 -1.06 -14.50
CA VAL A 254 -11.22 0.36 -14.62
C VAL A 254 -12.74 0.64 -14.64
N CYS A 255 -13.53 -0.27 -15.23
CA CYS A 255 -14.99 -0.13 -15.25
C CYS A 255 -15.61 -0.28 -13.87
N ASP A 256 -15.05 -1.15 -13.02
CA ASP A 256 -15.47 -1.31 -11.63
C ASP A 256 -15.19 -0.03 -10.82
N LEU A 257 -14.04 0.60 -11.07
CA LEU A 257 -13.70 1.89 -10.44
C LEU A 257 -14.62 3.02 -10.90
N VAL A 258 -14.95 3.12 -12.20
CA VAL A 258 -15.94 4.07 -12.70
C VAL A 258 -17.29 3.86 -12.01
N TYR A 259 -17.71 2.60 -11.85
CA TYR A 259 -18.95 2.27 -11.14
C TYR A 259 -18.91 2.72 -9.67
N THR A 260 -17.81 2.50 -8.95
CA THR A 260 -17.68 2.91 -7.52
C THR A 260 -17.68 4.42 -7.33
N THR A 261 -17.26 5.19 -8.36
CA THR A 261 -17.35 6.66 -8.33
C THR A 261 -18.73 7.19 -8.71
N GLN A 262 -19.70 6.30 -9.02
CA GLN A 262 -21.05 6.63 -9.52
C GLN A 262 -21.03 7.54 -10.75
N GLY A 263 -20.11 7.32 -11.65
CA GLY A 263 -19.97 8.09 -12.86
C GLY A 263 -19.37 9.49 -12.66
N ALA A 264 -18.79 9.77 -11.48
CA ALA A 264 -18.04 11.02 -11.29
C ALA A 264 -16.75 11.10 -12.09
N CYS A 265 -16.26 9.95 -12.58
CA CYS A 265 -15.09 9.83 -13.45
C CYS A 265 -15.43 8.93 -14.63
N THR A 266 -14.85 9.22 -15.79
CA THR A 266 -14.88 8.35 -16.96
C THR A 266 -13.65 7.44 -16.99
N LYS A 267 -13.72 6.40 -17.81
CA LYS A 267 -12.59 5.49 -18.06
C LYS A 267 -11.37 6.24 -18.61
N ASP A 268 -11.61 7.11 -19.57
CA ASP A 268 -10.54 7.87 -20.24
C ASP A 268 -9.88 8.84 -19.26
N GLU A 269 -10.65 9.51 -18.38
CA GLU A 269 -10.09 10.37 -17.34
C GLU A 269 -9.21 9.59 -16.34
N ILE A 270 -9.56 8.34 -16.02
CA ILE A 270 -8.72 7.49 -15.15
C ILE A 270 -7.39 7.16 -15.84
N PHE A 271 -7.39 6.81 -17.13
CA PHE A 271 -6.16 6.53 -17.87
C PHE A 271 -5.30 7.78 -18.07
N GLU A 272 -5.89 8.93 -18.37
CA GLU A 272 -5.16 10.18 -18.43
C GLU A 272 -4.53 10.55 -17.08
N MET A 273 -5.29 10.43 -16.01
CA MET A 273 -4.79 10.69 -14.66
C MET A 273 -3.71 9.71 -14.24
N GLU A 274 -3.78 8.44 -14.65
CA GLU A 274 -2.74 7.46 -14.44
C GLU A 274 -1.41 7.89 -15.06
N CYS A 275 -1.43 8.33 -16.31
CA CYS A 275 -0.24 8.84 -16.98
C CYS A 275 0.35 10.05 -16.25
N ILE A 276 -0.50 10.96 -15.75
CA ILE A 276 -0.08 12.15 -15.00
C ILE A 276 0.56 11.74 -13.67
N ILE A 277 -0.06 10.83 -12.91
CA ILE A 277 0.47 10.35 -11.62
C ILE A 277 1.81 9.66 -11.82
N LEU A 278 1.90 8.69 -12.74
CA LEU A 278 3.11 7.94 -13.00
C LEU A 278 4.26 8.85 -13.45
N SER A 279 3.99 9.78 -14.36
CA SER A 279 4.98 10.75 -14.83
C SER A 279 5.45 11.69 -13.72
N THR A 280 4.53 12.16 -12.85
CA THR A 280 4.87 13.02 -11.71
C THR A 280 5.76 12.31 -10.69
N LEU A 281 5.56 11.01 -10.50
CA LEU A 281 6.32 10.19 -9.56
C LEU A 281 7.55 9.52 -10.21
N ASP A 282 7.87 9.85 -11.46
CA ASP A 282 8.96 9.24 -12.22
C ASP A 282 8.90 7.70 -12.18
N PHE A 283 7.69 7.14 -12.28
CA PHE A 283 7.40 5.70 -12.19
C PHE A 283 7.93 5.01 -10.93
N SER A 284 8.37 5.79 -9.94
CA SER A 284 8.99 5.32 -8.71
C SER A 284 7.95 4.98 -7.65
N LEU A 285 7.33 3.79 -7.72
CA LEU A 285 6.24 3.37 -6.83
C LEU A 285 6.70 2.66 -5.56
N GLY A 286 7.91 2.13 -5.53
CA GLY A 286 8.45 1.25 -4.49
C GLY A 286 8.75 1.93 -3.14
N LYS A 287 7.84 2.76 -2.62
CA LYS A 287 7.96 3.30 -1.26
C LYS A 287 7.78 2.17 -0.23
N PRO A 288 8.64 2.06 0.79
CA PRO A 288 8.44 1.10 1.86
C PRO A 288 7.11 1.29 2.60
N LEU A 289 6.45 0.18 2.90
CA LEU A 289 5.19 0.20 3.61
C LEU A 289 5.41 -0.03 5.12
N PRO A 290 4.62 0.59 6.00
CA PRO A 290 4.70 0.34 7.44
C PRO A 290 4.53 -1.14 7.80
N LEU A 291 3.80 -1.91 6.99
CA LEU A 291 3.57 -3.34 7.20
C LEU A 291 4.85 -4.17 7.11
N HIS A 292 5.82 -3.79 6.26
CA HIS A 292 7.11 -4.48 6.17
C HIS A 292 7.83 -4.41 7.51
N PHE A 293 7.97 -3.21 8.06
CA PHE A 293 8.61 -2.97 9.36
C PHE A 293 7.81 -3.60 10.50
N LEU A 294 6.49 -3.49 10.48
CA LEU A 294 5.62 -4.04 11.51
C LEU A 294 5.80 -5.56 11.65
N ARG A 295 5.87 -6.30 10.53
CA ARG A 295 6.13 -7.76 10.56
C ARG A 295 7.46 -8.08 11.21
N ARG A 296 8.52 -7.33 10.88
CA ARG A 296 9.84 -7.49 11.46
C ARG A 296 9.83 -7.24 12.96
N TYR A 297 9.23 -6.13 13.37
CA TYR A 297 9.18 -5.74 14.78
C TYR A 297 8.28 -6.64 15.61
N THR A 298 7.16 -7.12 15.05
CA THR A 298 6.29 -8.12 15.71
C THR A 298 7.04 -9.42 15.98
N LYS A 299 7.89 -9.86 15.05
CA LYS A 299 8.76 -11.01 15.23
C LYS A 299 9.80 -10.76 16.34
N ALA A 300 10.45 -9.60 16.34
CA ALA A 300 11.41 -9.21 17.36
C ALA A 300 10.79 -9.11 18.77
N ALA A 301 9.53 -8.68 18.86
CA ALA A 301 8.78 -8.63 20.11
C ALA A 301 8.22 -9.99 20.55
N LYS A 302 8.28 -11.03 19.72
CA LYS A 302 7.56 -12.31 19.92
C LYS A 302 6.06 -12.09 20.20
N ALA A 303 5.49 -11.06 19.58
CA ALA A 303 4.14 -10.62 19.86
C ALA A 303 3.08 -11.56 19.24
N GLU A 304 2.00 -11.76 19.96
CA GLU A 304 0.89 -12.59 19.54
C GLU A 304 0.07 -11.95 18.39
N ALA A 305 -0.77 -12.75 17.76
CA ALA A 305 -1.63 -12.30 16.65
C ALA A 305 -2.55 -11.13 17.02
N ILE A 306 -2.99 -11.04 18.29
CA ILE A 306 -3.82 -9.93 18.76
C ILE A 306 -3.06 -8.61 18.75
N HIS A 307 -1.80 -8.62 19.20
CA HIS A 307 -0.93 -7.44 19.20
C HIS A 307 -0.63 -7.00 17.77
N HIS A 308 -0.35 -7.95 16.87
CA HIS A 308 -0.08 -7.64 15.46
C HIS A 308 -1.30 -7.02 14.77
N ASN A 309 -2.50 -7.58 14.97
CA ASN A 309 -3.72 -7.02 14.36
C ASN A 309 -4.10 -5.67 14.97
N MET A 310 -3.90 -5.47 16.28
CA MET A 310 -4.08 -4.16 16.91
C MET A 310 -3.10 -3.13 16.33
N ALA A 311 -1.82 -3.48 16.20
CA ALA A 311 -0.82 -2.60 15.60
C ALA A 311 -1.15 -2.26 14.12
N LYS A 312 -1.66 -3.21 13.33
CA LYS A 312 -2.18 -2.94 11.97
C LYS A 312 -3.32 -1.92 11.98
N TYR A 313 -4.28 -2.05 12.90
CA TYR A 313 -5.35 -1.09 13.05
C TYR A 313 -4.83 0.32 13.35
N LEU A 314 -3.85 0.43 14.25
CA LEU A 314 -3.24 1.70 14.62
C LEU A 314 -2.46 2.33 13.46
N VAL A 315 -1.71 1.53 12.71
CA VAL A 315 -1.02 1.99 11.49
C VAL A 315 -2.02 2.55 10.49
N GLU A 316 -3.11 1.82 10.20
CA GLU A 316 -4.11 2.29 9.24
C GLU A 316 -4.89 3.52 9.76
N LEU A 317 -5.13 3.67 11.06
CA LEU A 317 -5.66 4.91 11.64
C LEU A 317 -4.70 6.09 11.40
N GLY A 318 -3.39 5.86 11.59
CA GLY A 318 -2.36 6.86 11.31
C GLY A 318 -2.32 7.29 9.84
N LEU A 319 -2.59 6.38 8.89
CA LEU A 319 -2.67 6.71 7.46
C LEU A 319 -3.79 7.71 7.14
N LEU A 320 -4.92 7.63 7.83
CA LEU A 320 -6.06 8.54 7.62
C LEU A 320 -5.81 9.93 8.15
N ASP A 321 -4.98 10.07 9.18
CA ASP A 321 -4.72 11.38 9.79
C ASP A 321 -3.64 12.14 9.04
N TYR A 322 -3.99 13.33 8.55
CA TYR A 322 -3.08 14.17 7.79
C TYR A 322 -1.90 14.69 8.62
N SER A 323 -2.07 14.86 9.92
CA SER A 323 -0.99 15.31 10.79
C SER A 323 0.14 14.31 10.96
N LEU A 324 -0.15 13.03 10.70
CA LEU A 324 0.81 11.93 10.88
C LEU A 324 1.40 11.38 9.57
N CYS A 325 0.89 11.80 8.40
CA CYS A 325 1.27 11.24 7.09
C CYS A 325 2.75 11.45 6.71
N HIS A 326 3.43 12.39 7.38
CA HIS A 326 4.84 12.73 7.13
C HIS A 326 5.83 11.87 7.92
N HIS A 327 5.36 11.11 8.91
CA HIS A 327 6.25 10.24 9.68
C HIS A 327 6.78 9.08 8.84
N PRO A 328 8.04 8.65 9.07
CA PRO A 328 8.59 7.48 8.42
C PRO A 328 7.73 6.23 8.64
N PRO A 329 7.53 5.38 7.64
CA PRO A 329 6.82 4.11 7.78
C PRO A 329 7.35 3.24 8.92
N SER A 330 8.67 3.18 9.09
CA SER A 330 9.33 2.43 10.16
C SER A 330 8.98 2.96 11.56
N LEU A 331 8.95 4.28 11.74
CA LEU A 331 8.59 4.92 13.02
C LEU A 331 7.10 4.70 13.34
N MET A 332 6.23 4.80 12.33
CA MET A 332 4.81 4.51 12.48
C MET A 332 4.56 3.07 12.92
N ALA A 333 5.27 2.10 12.34
CA ALA A 333 5.22 0.70 12.72
C ALA A 333 5.70 0.46 14.17
N ALA A 334 6.82 1.09 14.56
CA ALA A 334 7.39 0.99 15.90
C ALA A 334 6.42 1.54 16.97
N ALA A 335 5.91 2.75 16.78
CA ALA A 335 4.97 3.37 17.70
C ALA A 335 3.64 2.59 17.81
N SER A 336 3.14 2.07 16.69
CA SER A 336 1.91 1.26 16.65
C SER A 336 2.08 -0.07 17.38
N LEU A 337 3.22 -0.74 17.19
CA LEU A 337 3.51 -1.98 17.91
C LEU A 337 3.66 -1.72 19.42
N TYR A 338 4.43 -0.71 19.80
CA TYR A 338 4.59 -0.37 21.20
C TYR A 338 3.24 -0.08 21.88
N LEU A 339 2.40 0.75 21.25
CA LEU A 339 1.08 1.06 21.81
C LEU A 339 0.21 -0.20 21.91
N SER A 340 0.29 -1.10 20.95
CA SER A 340 -0.41 -2.38 20.99
C SER A 340 0.07 -3.24 22.17
N LEU A 341 1.37 -3.40 22.36
CA LEU A 341 1.93 -4.15 23.49
C LEU A 341 1.50 -3.53 24.83
N TRP A 342 1.56 -2.21 24.95
CA TRP A 342 1.15 -1.49 26.15
C TRP A 342 -0.33 -1.64 26.48
N LEU A 343 -1.21 -1.62 25.49
CA LEU A 343 -2.67 -1.78 25.67
C LEU A 343 -3.02 -3.13 26.32
N PHE A 344 -2.25 -4.17 26.03
CA PHE A 344 -2.52 -5.52 26.56
C PHE A 344 -1.62 -5.88 27.77
N SER A 345 -0.61 -5.07 28.11
CA SER A 345 0.27 -5.34 29.25
C SER A 345 -0.36 -5.10 30.62
N GLY A 346 -1.46 -4.30 30.67
CA GLY A 346 -2.06 -3.87 31.93
C GLY A 346 -1.27 -2.79 32.69
N GLU A 347 -0.19 -2.26 32.12
CA GLU A 347 0.61 -1.20 32.73
C GLU A 347 -0.15 0.14 32.77
N LYS A 348 0.03 0.88 33.89
CA LYS A 348 -0.68 2.16 34.11
C LYS A 348 -0.04 3.35 33.40
N SER A 349 1.24 3.24 33.07
CA SER A 349 2.04 4.30 32.43
C SER A 349 2.91 3.70 31.34
N LEU A 350 3.36 4.54 30.39
CA LEU A 350 4.35 4.12 29.41
C LEU A 350 5.65 3.71 30.11
N SER A 351 6.20 2.57 29.74
CA SER A 351 7.39 1.97 30.33
C SER A 351 8.37 1.52 29.27
N GLU A 352 9.64 1.83 29.44
CA GLU A 352 10.72 1.39 28.57
C GLU A 352 10.88 -0.14 28.57
N LYS A 353 10.43 -0.82 29.64
CA LYS A 353 10.52 -2.27 29.78
C LYS A 353 9.85 -3.06 28.65
N LEU A 354 8.80 -2.49 28.05
CA LEU A 354 8.11 -3.11 26.90
C LEU A 354 8.87 -2.93 25.58
N TRP A 355 9.87 -2.03 25.56
CA TRP A 355 10.69 -1.76 24.39
C TRP A 355 12.08 -2.31 24.61
N THR A 356 12.24 -3.63 24.42
CA THR A 356 13.45 -4.40 24.70
C THR A 356 14.62 -3.98 23.81
N ASP A 357 15.86 -4.31 24.25
CA ASP A 357 17.07 -4.05 23.45
C ASP A 357 17.01 -4.72 22.07
N THR A 358 16.38 -5.89 21.96
CA THR A 358 16.10 -6.53 20.67
C THR A 358 15.23 -5.62 19.79
N LEU A 359 14.17 -5.01 20.32
CA LEU A 359 13.33 -4.07 19.56
C LEU A 359 14.09 -2.80 19.19
N VAL A 360 14.92 -2.26 20.08
CA VAL A 360 15.80 -1.13 19.78
C VAL A 360 16.74 -1.47 18.62
N HIS A 361 17.37 -2.64 18.67
CA HIS A 361 18.29 -3.10 17.62
C HIS A 361 17.60 -3.18 16.25
N TYR A 362 16.51 -3.93 16.14
CA TYR A 362 15.84 -4.13 14.85
C TYR A 362 15.04 -2.92 14.36
N SER A 363 14.52 -2.10 15.27
CA SER A 363 13.81 -0.87 14.90
C SER A 363 14.74 0.31 14.69
N THR A 364 15.92 0.33 15.31
CA THR A 364 16.85 1.47 15.41
C THR A 364 16.27 2.68 16.15
N TYR A 365 15.12 2.54 16.80
CA TYR A 365 14.47 3.60 17.57
C TYR A 365 14.57 3.30 19.07
N ARG A 366 14.97 4.31 19.85
CA ARG A 366 14.88 4.28 21.30
C ARG A 366 13.44 4.55 21.76
N PHE A 367 13.10 4.14 22.95
CA PHE A 367 11.78 4.38 23.52
C PHE A 367 11.37 5.87 23.51
N SER A 368 12.30 6.78 23.82
CA SER A 368 12.07 8.22 23.81
C SER A 368 11.62 8.76 22.44
N GLU A 369 12.14 8.19 21.35
CA GLU A 369 11.86 8.63 19.99
C GLU A 369 10.45 8.24 19.51
N ILE A 370 9.93 7.10 19.98
CA ILE A 370 8.59 6.62 19.63
C ILE A 370 7.49 7.24 20.52
N THR A 371 7.80 7.68 21.72
CA THR A 371 6.83 8.10 22.74
C THR A 371 5.88 9.19 22.28
N HIS A 372 6.37 10.19 21.55
CA HIS A 372 5.53 11.27 21.03
C HIS A 372 4.46 10.72 20.05
N LEU A 373 4.86 9.86 19.13
CA LEU A 373 3.94 9.27 18.15
C LEU A 373 2.95 8.31 18.81
N VAL A 374 3.36 7.58 19.85
CA VAL A 374 2.47 6.74 20.67
C VAL A 374 1.33 7.54 21.28
N LYS A 375 1.62 8.73 21.83
CA LYS A 375 0.59 9.64 22.38
C LYS A 375 -0.38 10.13 21.29
N ASN A 376 0.14 10.50 20.12
CA ASN A 376 -0.68 10.91 18.99
C ASN A 376 -1.62 9.77 18.51
N LEU A 377 -1.11 8.54 18.44
CA LEU A 377 -1.93 7.37 18.09
C LEU A 377 -2.99 7.08 19.16
N ALA A 378 -2.68 7.23 20.44
CA ALA A 378 -3.65 7.11 21.53
C ALA A 378 -4.79 8.14 21.38
N ALA A 379 -4.47 9.38 21.06
CA ALA A 379 -5.47 10.42 20.79
C ALA A 379 -6.33 10.08 19.56
N LEU A 380 -5.75 9.49 18.50
CA LEU A 380 -6.49 9.05 17.32
C LEU A 380 -7.48 7.92 17.63
N ILE A 381 -7.15 6.98 18.52
CA ILE A 381 -8.08 5.92 18.95
C ILE A 381 -9.34 6.55 19.55
N ILE A 382 -9.17 7.49 20.46
CA ILE A 382 -10.31 8.18 21.13
C ILE A 382 -11.14 8.94 20.09
N LYS A 383 -10.48 9.69 19.19
CA LYS A 383 -11.14 10.41 18.10
C LYS A 383 -11.89 9.47 17.14
N ALA A 384 -11.35 8.28 16.85
CA ALA A 384 -11.97 7.30 15.96
C ALA A 384 -13.29 6.74 16.50
N GLU A 385 -13.47 6.70 17.83
CA GLU A 385 -14.71 6.22 18.45
C GLU A 385 -15.90 7.11 18.09
N THR A 386 -15.73 8.43 18.11
CA THR A 386 -16.76 9.44 17.82
C THR A 386 -16.75 9.94 16.38
N SER A 387 -15.72 9.60 15.60
CA SER A 387 -15.56 10.05 14.23
C SER A 387 -16.73 9.60 13.34
N LYS A 388 -17.09 10.44 12.37
CA LYS A 388 -18.01 10.09 11.28
C LYS A 388 -17.41 9.11 10.26
N TYR A 389 -16.08 8.98 10.23
CA TYR A 389 -15.35 8.09 9.33
C TYR A 389 -15.21 6.71 10.00
N LYS A 390 -16.02 5.75 9.57
CA LYS A 390 -16.16 4.43 10.22
C LYS A 390 -15.54 3.28 9.42
N ALA A 391 -15.08 3.50 8.21
CA ALA A 391 -14.61 2.45 7.31
C ALA A 391 -13.54 1.55 7.97
N LEU A 392 -12.50 2.12 8.56
CA LEU A 392 -11.47 1.34 9.25
C LEU A 392 -12.01 0.59 10.47
N ARG A 393 -12.82 1.26 11.30
CA ARG A 393 -13.39 0.60 12.46
C ARG A 393 -14.27 -0.59 12.06
N SER A 394 -15.04 -0.46 10.98
CA SER A 394 -15.83 -1.53 10.39
C SER A 394 -14.97 -2.67 9.88
N LYS A 395 -13.94 -2.37 9.09
CA LYS A 395 -12.97 -3.34 8.58
C LYS A 395 -12.36 -4.19 9.70
N PHE A 396 -11.86 -3.55 10.74
CA PHE A 396 -11.20 -4.22 11.88
C PHE A 396 -12.18 -4.78 12.94
N SER A 397 -13.50 -4.64 12.76
CA SER A 397 -14.51 -5.33 13.58
C SER A 397 -14.78 -6.76 13.13
N SER A 398 -14.24 -7.17 11.99
CA SER A 398 -14.41 -8.52 11.45
C SER A 398 -13.55 -9.55 12.20
N SER A 399 -13.99 -10.82 12.16
CA SER A 399 -13.24 -11.94 12.76
C SER A 399 -11.85 -12.15 12.13
N LYS A 400 -11.67 -11.80 10.85
CA LYS A 400 -10.39 -11.80 10.16
C LYS A 400 -9.29 -11.03 10.92
N TYR A 401 -9.68 -9.94 11.60
CA TYR A 401 -8.79 -9.09 12.38
C TYR A 401 -8.99 -9.24 13.88
N LEU A 402 -9.53 -10.37 14.37
CA LEU A 402 -9.77 -10.64 15.78
C LEU A 402 -10.63 -9.57 16.47
N LYS A 403 -11.46 -8.85 15.71
CA LYS A 403 -12.35 -7.78 16.18
C LYS A 403 -11.64 -6.70 17.01
N VAL A 404 -10.38 -6.40 16.71
CA VAL A 404 -9.54 -5.50 17.52
C VAL A 404 -10.12 -4.11 17.69
N SER A 405 -10.88 -3.59 16.71
CA SER A 405 -11.53 -2.27 16.82
C SER A 405 -12.68 -2.22 17.84
N LEU A 406 -13.14 -3.38 18.33
CA LEU A 406 -14.20 -3.51 19.34
C LEU A 406 -13.66 -3.92 20.70
N ASN A 407 -12.33 -4.14 20.83
CA ASN A 407 -11.73 -4.63 22.06
C ASN A 407 -11.87 -3.62 23.20
N GLU A 408 -12.18 -4.11 24.40
CA GLU A 408 -12.42 -3.30 25.61
C GLU A 408 -11.17 -2.48 26.03
N VAL A 409 -9.95 -2.94 25.69
CA VAL A 409 -8.72 -2.20 26.00
C VAL A 409 -8.70 -0.79 25.37
N LEU A 410 -9.43 -0.58 24.26
CA LEU A 410 -9.55 0.72 23.60
C LEU A 410 -10.42 1.73 24.39
N LYS A 411 -11.20 1.27 25.38
CA LYS A 411 -12.03 2.10 26.25
C LYS A 411 -11.39 2.35 27.60
N SER A 412 -10.18 1.82 27.84
CA SER A 412 -9.51 1.87 29.14
C SER A 412 -9.27 3.31 29.61
N HIS A 413 -9.33 3.51 30.92
CA HIS A 413 -9.05 4.81 31.54
C HIS A 413 -7.59 5.23 31.32
N GLN A 414 -6.68 4.27 31.30
CA GLN A 414 -5.25 4.51 31.04
C GLN A 414 -5.04 5.12 29.64
N LEU A 415 -5.70 4.56 28.60
CA LEU A 415 -5.64 5.11 27.25
C LEU A 415 -6.18 6.54 27.17
N LYS A 416 -7.33 6.81 27.82
CA LYS A 416 -7.90 8.17 27.87
C LYS A 416 -6.94 9.15 28.54
N LYS A 417 -6.29 8.76 29.64
CA LYS A 417 -5.29 9.57 30.31
C LYS A 417 -4.06 9.82 29.42
N LEU A 418 -3.60 8.80 28.68
CA LEU A 418 -2.47 8.93 27.74
C LEU A 418 -2.77 9.89 26.59
N ALA A 419 -4.01 9.92 26.10
CA ALA A 419 -4.46 10.75 24.99
C ALA A 419 -4.62 12.25 25.35
N LEU A 420 -4.64 12.60 26.62
CA LEU A 420 -4.79 13.99 27.13
C LEU A 420 -3.44 14.71 27.32
N TRP A 421 -2.32 14.04 27.05
CA TRP A 421 -0.95 14.57 27.12
C TRP A 421 -0.47 15.00 25.73
#